data_a14e445e6d10c06130e91df154ed8c15
#
_entry.id   a14e445e6d10c06130e91df154ed8c15
#
_cell.length_a   1.000
_cell.length_b   1.000
_cell.length_c   1.000
_cell.angle_alpha   90.00
_cell.angle_beta   90.00
_cell.angle_gamma   90.00
#
_symmetry.space_group_name_H-M   'P 1'
#
loop_
_entity.id
_entity.type
_entity.pdbx_description
1 polymer ?
#
loop_
_entity_poly.entity_id
_entity_poly.type
_entity_poly.pdbx_seq_one_letter_code
_entity_poly.pdbx_strand_id
1 'polypeptide(L)'
;RKAEDILNTLIEVYNENWIRDKNQIAVSTSQFISDRLGVIESELGHVDENISSYKSEHLLPDVQAASSLYMAQSAENNKELSTLNNQLSTAQYIRRELNTKQLDQTLPANSGIVSANIETQISEYNNLVLDRNRLIANSSEKNPLVKNMASSLQSMQRTIIQSVDNLIVSLNTQIRSLRRQEEATTNRLASNPNQAKYLLSVERQQKVKEELYLYLLQK
;
A
#
# COMPACT_ATOMS: atom_id res chain seq x y z
N ARG A 1 21.78 9.18 45.74
CA ARG A 1 20.87 8.04 45.86
C ARG A 1 19.45 8.37 45.35
N LYS A 2 18.66 9.26 45.99
CA LYS A 2 17.29 9.55 45.51
C LYS A 2 17.24 10.15 44.09
N ALA A 3 18.18 10.99 43.71
CA ALA A 3 18.25 11.58 42.37
C ALA A 3 18.69 10.56 41.31
N GLU A 4 19.58 9.65 41.66
CA GLU A 4 20.01 8.52 40.82
C GLU A 4 18.85 7.52 40.61
N ASP A 5 18.11 7.22 41.65
CA ASP A 5 16.94 6.33 41.57
C ASP A 5 15.88 6.92 40.64
N ILE A 6 15.60 8.23 40.75
CA ILE A 6 14.66 8.92 39.88
C ILE A 6 15.15 8.92 38.42
N LEU A 7 16.43 9.19 38.17
CA LEU A 7 17.02 9.16 36.82
C LEU A 7 16.96 7.75 36.20
N ASN A 8 17.30 6.74 36.96
CA ASN A 8 17.24 5.35 36.50
C ASN A 8 15.80 4.92 36.16
N THR A 9 14.84 5.25 37.03
CA THR A 9 13.42 4.97 36.76
C THR A 9 12.92 5.75 35.52
N LEU A 10 13.36 6.98 35.33
CA LEU A 10 13.01 7.78 34.14
C LEU A 10 13.57 7.13 32.86
N ILE A 11 14.79 6.65 32.89
CA ILE A 11 15.43 5.96 31.76
C ILE A 11 14.71 4.63 31.46
N GLU A 12 14.36 3.86 32.48
CA GLU A 12 13.57 2.62 32.34
C GLU A 12 12.23 2.88 31.69
N VAL A 13 11.45 3.81 32.22
CA VAL A 13 10.14 4.18 31.68
C VAL A 13 10.25 4.72 30.27
N TYR A 14 11.30 5.50 29.96
CA TYR A 14 11.55 5.99 28.61
C TYR A 14 11.83 4.84 27.64
N ASN A 15 12.68 3.90 28.01
CA ASN A 15 13.02 2.72 27.19
C ASN A 15 11.81 1.81 26.98
N GLU A 16 11.02 1.55 28.02
CA GLU A 16 9.80 0.75 27.90
C GLU A 16 8.76 1.41 26.96
N ASN A 17 8.57 2.71 27.09
CA ASN A 17 7.68 3.46 26.20
C ASN A 17 8.19 3.43 24.76
N TRP A 18 9.51 3.63 24.54
CA TRP A 18 10.10 3.58 23.21
C TRP A 18 9.90 2.21 22.54
N ILE A 19 10.11 1.11 23.27
CA ILE A 19 9.88 -0.26 22.77
C ILE A 19 8.39 -0.46 22.44
N ARG A 20 7.50 -0.02 23.33
CA ARG A 20 6.05 -0.13 23.11
C ARG A 20 5.59 0.60 21.85
N ASP A 21 6.09 1.81 21.65
CA ASP A 21 5.78 2.66 20.49
C ASP A 21 6.28 2.02 19.18
N LYS A 22 7.51 1.51 19.18
CA LYS A 22 8.05 0.77 18.03
C LYS A 22 7.24 -0.47 17.70
N ASN A 23 6.85 -1.23 18.71
CA ASN A 23 6.01 -2.41 18.54
C ASN A 23 4.62 -2.07 17.99
N GLN A 24 4.01 -0.98 18.43
CA GLN A 24 2.69 -0.55 17.93
C GLN A 24 2.74 -0.22 16.42
N ILE A 25 3.77 0.48 15.97
CA ILE A 25 3.97 0.79 14.54
C ILE A 25 4.22 -0.50 13.75
N ALA A 26 5.08 -1.38 14.25
CA ALA A 26 5.38 -2.66 13.60
C ALA A 26 4.14 -3.56 13.45
N VAL A 27 3.32 -3.66 14.50
CA VAL A 27 2.06 -4.42 14.47
C VAL A 27 1.08 -3.84 13.42
N SER A 28 0.93 -2.52 13.38
CA SER A 28 0.06 -1.85 12.40
C SER A 28 0.51 -2.11 10.96
N THR A 29 1.82 -2.07 10.72
CA THR A 29 2.40 -2.36 9.40
C THR A 29 2.25 -3.83 9.01
N SER A 30 2.52 -4.75 9.94
CA SER A 30 2.37 -6.19 9.73
C SER A 30 0.93 -6.57 9.39
N GLN A 31 -0.03 -6.00 10.11
CA GLN A 31 -1.46 -6.23 9.85
C GLN A 31 -1.85 -5.76 8.44
N PHE A 32 -1.41 -4.56 8.02
CA PHE A 32 -1.66 -4.06 6.67
C PHE A 32 -1.13 -5.00 5.59
N ILE A 33 0.13 -5.46 5.75
CA ILE A 33 0.75 -6.38 4.78
C ILE A 33 -0.02 -7.71 4.74
N SER A 34 -0.38 -8.26 5.90
CA SER A 34 -1.14 -9.52 6.00
C SER A 34 -2.51 -9.42 5.32
N ASP A 35 -3.26 -8.36 5.59
CA ASP A 35 -4.57 -8.14 4.98
C ASP A 35 -4.45 -8.03 3.45
N ARG A 36 -3.41 -7.35 2.99
CA ARG A 36 -3.16 -7.15 1.56
C ARG A 36 -2.76 -8.43 0.85
N LEU A 37 -1.91 -9.26 1.48
CA LEU A 37 -1.54 -10.60 0.98
C LEU A 37 -2.77 -11.49 0.82
N GLY A 38 -3.65 -11.54 1.82
CA GLY A 38 -4.88 -12.35 1.75
C GLY A 38 -5.80 -11.95 0.59
N VAL A 39 -5.93 -10.65 0.31
CA VAL A 39 -6.70 -10.17 -0.85
C VAL A 39 -6.09 -10.63 -2.17
N ILE A 40 -4.76 -10.48 -2.33
CA ILE A 40 -4.08 -10.84 -3.58
C ILE A 40 -4.11 -12.35 -3.80
N GLU A 41 -3.94 -13.16 -2.75
CA GLU A 41 -4.01 -14.61 -2.82
C GLU A 41 -5.39 -15.09 -3.30
N SER A 42 -6.46 -14.52 -2.76
CA SER A 42 -7.83 -14.81 -3.23
C SER A 42 -8.03 -14.43 -4.69
N GLU A 43 -7.52 -13.25 -5.08
CA GLU A 43 -7.62 -12.77 -6.47
C GLU A 43 -6.80 -13.64 -7.46
N LEU A 44 -5.64 -14.17 -7.04
CA LEU A 44 -4.84 -15.11 -7.82
C LEU A 44 -5.59 -16.42 -8.05
N GLY A 45 -6.18 -16.99 -7.00
CA GLY A 45 -6.98 -18.22 -7.12
C GLY A 45 -8.10 -18.11 -8.16
N HIS A 46 -8.82 -17.00 -8.18
CA HIS A 46 -9.85 -16.75 -9.19
C HIS A 46 -9.29 -16.61 -10.61
N VAL A 47 -8.13 -16.00 -10.78
CA VAL A 47 -7.49 -15.85 -12.09
C VAL A 47 -7.03 -17.21 -12.62
N ASP A 48 -6.43 -18.03 -11.78
CA ASP A 48 -5.96 -19.38 -12.13
C ASP A 48 -7.12 -20.30 -12.55
N GLU A 49 -8.24 -20.25 -11.82
CA GLU A 49 -9.44 -20.98 -12.14
C GLU A 49 -10.03 -20.56 -13.49
N ASN A 50 -10.05 -19.24 -13.78
CA ASN A 50 -10.51 -18.72 -15.06
C ASN A 50 -9.61 -19.16 -16.24
N ILE A 51 -8.29 -19.17 -16.07
CA ILE A 51 -7.35 -19.67 -17.09
C ILE A 51 -7.58 -21.16 -17.37
N SER A 52 -7.67 -21.94 -16.31
CA SER A 52 -7.85 -23.39 -16.41
C SER A 52 -9.16 -23.76 -17.12
N SER A 53 -10.26 -23.16 -16.69
CA SER A 53 -11.58 -23.36 -17.29
C SER A 53 -11.60 -22.96 -18.75
N TYR A 54 -11.05 -21.81 -19.09
CA TYR A 54 -11.05 -21.30 -20.46
C TYR A 54 -10.21 -22.17 -21.39
N LYS A 55 -9.02 -22.64 -20.96
CA LYS A 55 -8.17 -23.55 -21.71
C LYS A 55 -8.85 -24.90 -21.96
N SER A 56 -9.57 -25.41 -20.96
CA SER A 56 -10.31 -26.64 -21.03
C SER A 56 -11.51 -26.58 -21.99
N GLU A 57 -12.28 -25.50 -21.95
CA GLU A 57 -13.48 -25.33 -22.76
C GLU A 57 -13.19 -25.11 -24.25
N HIS A 58 -12.08 -24.45 -24.57
CA HIS A 58 -11.83 -23.99 -25.94
C HIS A 58 -10.76 -24.78 -26.70
N LEU A 59 -10.09 -25.75 -26.09
CA LEU A 59 -9.05 -26.61 -26.74
C LEU A 59 -8.07 -25.78 -27.58
N LEU A 60 -7.57 -24.69 -27.03
CA LEU A 60 -6.81 -23.70 -27.79
C LEU A 60 -5.46 -24.25 -28.27
N PRO A 61 -5.13 -24.13 -29.55
CA PRO A 61 -3.79 -24.44 -30.06
C PRO A 61 -2.77 -23.46 -29.48
N ASP A 62 -1.50 -23.87 -29.51
CA ASP A 62 -0.36 -23.17 -28.93
C ASP A 62 -0.29 -21.71 -29.41
N VAL A 63 -0.67 -20.79 -28.54
CA VAL A 63 -0.68 -19.32 -28.79
C VAL A 63 0.73 -18.74 -28.65
N GLN A 64 1.69 -19.54 -28.17
CA GLN A 64 3.03 -19.05 -27.81
C GLN A 64 3.82 -18.48 -28.98
N ALA A 65 3.73 -19.06 -30.16
CA ALA A 65 4.52 -18.63 -31.30
C ALA A 65 4.14 -17.23 -31.83
N ALA A 66 2.87 -16.86 -31.80
CA ALA A 66 2.37 -15.57 -32.26
C ALA A 66 2.47 -14.48 -31.18
N SER A 67 2.58 -14.88 -29.92
CA SER A 67 2.47 -13.95 -28.78
C SER A 67 3.82 -13.53 -28.17
N SER A 68 4.94 -14.21 -28.52
CA SER A 68 6.22 -13.97 -27.87
C SER A 68 6.70 -12.48 -27.94
N LEU A 69 6.54 -11.86 -29.09
CA LEU A 69 6.92 -10.45 -29.27
C LEU A 69 5.98 -9.50 -28.51
N TYR A 70 4.70 -9.84 -28.48
CA TYR A 70 3.67 -9.08 -27.75
C TYR A 70 3.81 -9.28 -26.24
N MET A 71 4.12 -10.51 -25.79
CA MET A 71 4.35 -10.82 -24.38
C MET A 71 5.52 -10.01 -23.80
N ALA A 72 6.61 -9.85 -24.53
CA ALA A 72 7.77 -9.08 -24.07
C ALA A 72 7.42 -7.60 -23.86
N GLN A 73 6.73 -6.97 -24.80
CA GLN A 73 6.35 -5.56 -24.72
C GLN A 73 5.22 -5.32 -23.72
N SER A 74 4.30 -6.25 -23.64
CA SER A 74 3.17 -6.17 -22.73
C SER A 74 3.53 -6.57 -21.29
N ALA A 75 4.55 -7.42 -21.10
CA ALA A 75 5.03 -7.80 -19.78
C ALA A 75 5.56 -6.59 -18.99
N GLU A 76 6.31 -5.69 -19.65
CA GLU A 76 6.84 -4.49 -19.01
C GLU A 76 5.71 -3.50 -18.64
N ASN A 77 4.78 -3.25 -19.56
CA ASN A 77 3.62 -2.40 -19.29
C ASN A 77 2.75 -2.94 -18.14
N ASN A 78 2.62 -4.27 -18.06
CA ASN A 78 1.84 -4.91 -17.02
C ASN A 78 2.51 -4.88 -15.65
N LYS A 79 3.84 -5.02 -15.62
CA LYS A 79 4.62 -4.84 -14.40
C LYS A 79 4.46 -3.42 -13.86
N GLU A 80 4.53 -2.43 -14.73
CA GLU A 80 4.33 -1.04 -14.36
C GLU A 80 2.88 -0.79 -13.88
N LEU A 81 1.87 -1.32 -14.58
CA LEU A 81 0.47 -1.27 -14.16
C LEU A 81 0.24 -1.90 -12.78
N SER A 82 0.91 -3.04 -12.52
CA SER A 82 0.86 -3.70 -11.22
C SER A 82 1.41 -2.80 -10.12
N THR A 83 2.59 -2.26 -10.36
CA THR A 83 3.25 -1.35 -9.42
C THR A 83 2.37 -0.13 -9.11
N LEU A 84 1.83 0.51 -10.15
CA LEU A 84 0.93 1.66 -10.00
C LEU A 84 -0.37 1.33 -9.27
N ASN A 85 -0.98 0.18 -9.56
CA ASN A 85 -2.19 -0.27 -8.87
C ASN A 85 -1.92 -0.61 -7.39
N ASN A 86 -0.76 -1.18 -7.09
CA ASN A 86 -0.35 -1.41 -5.71
C ASN A 86 -0.19 -0.09 -4.96
N GLN A 87 0.54 0.87 -5.54
CA GLN A 87 0.71 2.20 -4.97
C GLN A 87 -0.64 2.91 -4.76
N LEU A 88 -1.55 2.80 -5.74
CA LEU A 88 -2.90 3.35 -5.64
C LEU A 88 -3.68 2.73 -4.47
N SER A 89 -3.63 1.41 -4.34
CA SER A 89 -4.30 0.70 -3.24
C SER A 89 -3.73 1.08 -1.89
N THR A 90 -2.42 1.21 -1.78
CA THR A 90 -1.73 1.68 -0.57
C THR A 90 -2.13 3.11 -0.23
N ALA A 91 -2.12 4.01 -1.21
CA ALA A 91 -2.53 5.40 -1.01
C ALA A 91 -4.00 5.49 -0.55
N GLN A 92 -4.90 4.73 -1.16
CA GLN A 92 -6.31 4.65 -0.77
C GLN A 92 -6.51 4.06 0.64
N TYR A 93 -5.70 3.08 1.03
CA TYR A 93 -5.72 2.54 2.38
C TYR A 93 -5.32 3.60 3.40
N ILE A 94 -4.19 4.28 3.20
CA ILE A 94 -3.73 5.35 4.09
C ILE A 94 -4.76 6.47 4.19
N ARG A 95 -5.37 6.84 3.07
CA ARG A 95 -6.46 7.83 3.06
C ARG A 95 -7.65 7.40 3.93
N ARG A 96 -8.04 6.14 3.87
CA ARG A 96 -9.14 5.59 4.72
C ARG A 96 -8.76 5.59 6.18
N GLU A 97 -7.55 5.14 6.50
CA GLU A 97 -7.04 5.14 7.88
C GLU A 97 -7.05 6.56 8.47
N LEU A 98 -6.57 7.55 7.72
CA LEU A 98 -6.58 8.96 8.14
C LEU A 98 -7.98 9.51 8.39
N ASN A 99 -8.98 9.05 7.64
CA ASN A 99 -10.36 9.51 7.80
C ASN A 99 -11.12 8.78 8.93
N THR A 100 -10.69 7.59 9.32
CA THR A 100 -11.41 6.73 10.29
C THR A 100 -10.75 6.69 11.66
N LYS A 101 -9.42 6.83 11.71
CA LYS A 101 -8.67 6.77 12.98
C LYS A 101 -8.82 8.03 13.81
N GLN A 102 -8.86 7.81 15.12
CA GLN A 102 -8.80 8.90 16.09
C GLN A 102 -7.36 9.42 16.22
N LEU A 103 -7.19 10.62 16.77
CA LEU A 103 -5.90 11.30 16.92
C LEU A 103 -4.93 10.63 17.92
N ASP A 104 -5.35 9.56 18.56
CA ASP A 104 -4.56 8.74 19.49
C ASP A 104 -3.91 7.52 18.85
N GLN A 105 -4.20 7.26 17.57
CA GLN A 105 -3.75 6.08 16.83
C GLN A 105 -2.70 6.44 15.79
N THR A 106 -1.65 5.61 15.73
CA THR A 106 -0.59 5.74 14.73
C THR A 106 -1.04 5.19 13.37
N LEU A 107 -0.45 5.73 12.31
CA LEU A 107 -0.59 5.26 10.94
C LEU A 107 0.47 4.18 10.64
N PRO A 108 0.21 3.27 9.69
CA PRO A 108 1.22 2.33 9.23
C PRO A 108 2.44 3.06 8.68
N ALA A 109 3.63 2.71 9.17
CA ALA A 109 4.90 3.19 8.65
C ALA A 109 5.46 2.18 7.64
N ASN A 110 6.32 2.64 6.73
CA ASN A 110 6.88 1.79 5.67
C ASN A 110 5.81 1.04 4.88
N SER A 111 4.72 1.71 4.60
CA SER A 111 3.55 1.16 3.93
C SER A 111 3.80 0.77 2.46
N GLY A 112 4.99 1.10 1.93
CA GLY A 112 5.33 0.91 0.51
C GLY A 112 4.81 2.01 -0.39
N ILE A 113 4.32 3.13 0.18
CA ILE A 113 3.97 4.31 -0.61
C ILE A 113 5.24 4.92 -1.22
N VAL A 114 5.27 5.07 -2.54
CA VAL A 114 6.46 5.59 -3.23
C VAL A 114 6.44 7.12 -3.23
N SER A 115 6.45 7.68 -2.05
CA SER A 115 6.56 9.12 -1.84
C SER A 115 7.28 9.37 -0.52
N ALA A 116 8.57 9.69 -0.62
CA ALA A 116 9.39 10.02 0.56
C ALA A 116 8.78 11.16 1.39
N ASN A 117 8.11 12.11 0.75
CA ASN A 117 7.44 13.20 1.44
C ASN A 117 6.27 12.70 2.30
N ILE A 118 5.42 11.82 1.77
CA ILE A 118 4.28 11.26 2.53
C ILE A 118 4.78 10.37 3.67
N GLU A 119 5.79 9.53 3.43
CA GLU A 119 6.39 8.70 4.49
C GLU A 119 6.99 9.56 5.62
N THR A 120 7.65 10.67 5.29
CA THR A 120 8.17 11.63 6.28
C THR A 120 7.02 12.24 7.08
N GLN A 121 5.97 12.72 6.42
CA GLN A 121 4.78 13.29 7.07
C GLN A 121 4.09 12.27 7.99
N ILE A 122 3.99 11.00 7.58
CA ILE A 122 3.44 9.91 8.41
C ILE A 122 4.32 9.67 9.64
N SER A 123 5.63 9.66 9.47
CA SER A 123 6.57 9.48 10.58
C SER A 123 6.46 10.61 11.61
N GLU A 124 6.42 11.84 11.15
CA GLU A 124 6.24 13.02 12.02
C GLU A 124 4.90 12.99 12.74
N TYR A 125 3.82 12.65 12.03
CA TYR A 125 2.50 12.46 12.61
C TYR A 125 2.52 11.41 13.71
N ASN A 126 3.09 10.23 13.44
CA ASN A 126 3.19 9.14 14.40
C ASN A 126 3.98 9.55 15.65
N ASN A 127 5.11 10.23 15.49
CA ASN A 127 5.89 10.75 16.62
C ASN A 127 5.06 11.70 17.48
N LEU A 128 4.34 12.61 16.87
CA LEU A 128 3.49 13.56 17.60
C LEU A 128 2.30 12.87 18.30
N VAL A 129 1.71 11.82 17.70
CA VAL A 129 0.69 10.99 18.37
C VAL A 129 1.25 10.34 19.63
N LEU A 130 2.42 9.72 19.53
CA LEU A 130 3.08 9.04 20.64
C LEU A 130 3.43 10.02 21.77
N ASP A 131 3.98 11.18 21.44
CA ASP A 131 4.31 12.22 22.42
C ASP A 131 3.07 12.76 23.11
N ARG A 132 1.98 12.98 22.36
CA ARG A 132 0.68 13.38 22.92
C ARG A 132 0.15 12.31 23.89
N ASN A 133 0.18 11.04 23.51
CA ASN A 133 -0.31 9.94 24.33
C ASN A 133 0.50 9.80 25.64
N ARG A 134 1.83 9.96 25.58
CA ARG A 134 2.70 10.02 26.77
C ARG A 134 2.34 11.19 27.68
N LEU A 135 2.10 12.35 27.10
CA LEU A 135 1.74 13.55 27.88
C LEU A 135 0.37 13.38 28.54
N ILE A 136 -0.60 12.79 27.89
CA ILE A 136 -1.92 12.48 28.46
C ILE A 136 -1.79 11.50 29.62
N ALA A 137 -0.98 10.45 29.47
CA ALA A 137 -0.76 9.46 30.52
C ALA A 137 -0.17 10.07 31.81
N ASN A 138 0.59 11.14 31.70
CA ASN A 138 1.24 11.83 32.82
C ASN A 138 0.54 13.13 33.25
N SER A 139 -0.54 13.54 32.57
CA SER A 139 -1.26 14.78 32.84
C SER A 139 -2.76 14.60 32.60
N SER A 140 -3.40 15.56 31.93
CA SER A 140 -4.82 15.53 31.60
C SER A 140 -5.04 16.02 30.17
N GLU A 141 -6.09 15.55 29.53
CA GLU A 141 -6.55 16.07 28.23
C GLU A 141 -6.86 17.58 28.25
N LYS A 142 -7.11 18.13 29.45
CA LYS A 142 -7.34 19.58 29.65
C LYS A 142 -6.05 20.40 29.58
N ASN A 143 -4.89 19.76 29.62
CA ASN A 143 -3.59 20.44 29.50
C ASN A 143 -3.52 21.25 28.21
N PRO A 144 -3.18 22.56 28.25
CA PRO A 144 -3.07 23.39 27.05
C PRO A 144 -2.11 22.84 26.00
N LEU A 145 -1.02 22.19 26.43
CA LEU A 145 -0.04 21.58 25.53
C LEU A 145 -0.66 20.39 24.77
N VAL A 146 -1.45 19.54 25.44
CA VAL A 146 -2.18 18.43 24.81
C VAL A 146 -3.16 18.96 23.76
N LYS A 147 -3.86 20.05 24.04
CA LYS A 147 -4.77 20.70 23.07
C LYS A 147 -4.04 21.26 21.87
N ASN A 148 -2.88 21.88 22.07
CA ASN A 148 -2.04 22.38 21.00
C ASN A 148 -1.55 21.24 20.11
N MET A 149 -1.09 20.13 20.71
CA MET A 149 -0.68 18.93 19.97
C MET A 149 -1.85 18.33 19.17
N ALA A 150 -3.05 18.30 19.72
CA ALA A 150 -4.24 17.83 19.01
C ALA A 150 -4.55 18.72 17.78
N SER A 151 -4.46 20.04 17.91
CA SER A 151 -4.64 20.96 16.79
C SER A 151 -3.56 20.76 15.71
N SER A 152 -2.31 20.53 16.11
CA SER A 152 -1.20 20.23 15.21
C SER A 152 -1.45 18.91 14.46
N LEU A 153 -1.87 17.85 15.16
CA LEU A 153 -2.22 16.56 14.57
C LEU A 153 -3.35 16.70 13.55
N GLN A 154 -4.39 17.46 13.83
CA GLN A 154 -5.45 17.73 12.86
C GLN A 154 -4.95 18.44 11.62
N SER A 155 -4.04 19.40 11.78
CA SER A 155 -3.43 20.12 10.66
C SER A 155 -2.57 19.18 9.82
N MET A 156 -1.73 18.36 10.46
CA MET A 156 -0.90 17.37 9.78
C MET A 156 -1.76 16.32 9.06
N GLN A 157 -2.82 15.83 9.70
CA GLN A 157 -3.76 14.89 9.08
C GLN A 157 -4.35 15.45 7.78
N ARG A 158 -4.81 16.70 7.77
CA ARG A 158 -5.31 17.37 6.55
C ARG A 158 -4.25 17.47 5.47
N THR A 159 -3.03 17.85 5.84
CA THR A 159 -1.90 17.96 4.91
C THR A 159 -1.56 16.61 4.30
N ILE A 160 -1.52 15.54 5.09
CA ILE A 160 -1.25 14.19 4.60
C ILE A 160 -2.38 13.74 3.67
N ILE A 161 -3.65 13.96 4.03
CA ILE A 161 -4.80 13.64 3.17
C ILE A 161 -4.66 14.33 1.81
N GLN A 162 -4.33 15.62 1.79
CA GLN A 162 -4.14 16.37 0.55
C GLN A 162 -2.98 15.82 -0.29
N SER A 163 -1.86 15.48 0.35
CA SER A 163 -0.70 14.87 -0.33
C SER A 163 -1.06 13.52 -0.92
N VAL A 164 -1.80 12.70 -0.19
CA VAL A 164 -2.28 11.39 -0.63
C VAL A 164 -3.32 11.52 -1.76
N ASP A 165 -4.24 12.47 -1.68
CA ASP A 165 -5.22 12.72 -2.75
C ASP A 165 -4.54 13.15 -4.05
N ASN A 166 -3.52 14.00 -3.97
CA ASN A 166 -2.71 14.40 -5.13
C ASN A 166 -1.98 13.20 -5.74
N LEU A 167 -1.42 12.33 -4.91
CA LEU A 167 -0.80 11.09 -5.35
C LEU A 167 -1.81 10.17 -6.05
N ILE A 168 -2.99 9.97 -5.48
CA ILE A 168 -4.07 9.17 -6.07
C ILE A 168 -4.46 9.70 -7.46
N VAL A 169 -4.60 11.00 -7.62
CA VAL A 169 -4.89 11.64 -8.92
C VAL A 169 -3.77 11.36 -9.93
N SER A 170 -2.52 11.53 -9.51
CA SER A 170 -1.34 11.25 -10.35
C SER A 170 -1.31 9.79 -10.80
N LEU A 171 -1.43 8.85 -9.85
CA LEU A 171 -1.43 7.40 -10.12
C LEU A 171 -2.58 7.00 -11.07
N ASN A 172 -3.78 7.49 -10.84
CA ASN A 172 -4.92 7.24 -11.75
C ASN A 172 -4.69 7.78 -13.17
N THR A 173 -3.96 8.88 -13.29
CA THR A 173 -3.61 9.45 -14.60
C THR A 173 -2.59 8.59 -15.32
N GLN A 174 -1.57 8.12 -14.62
CA GLN A 174 -0.55 7.20 -15.15
C GLN A 174 -1.16 5.86 -15.57
N ILE A 175 -1.99 5.27 -14.71
CA ILE A 175 -2.72 4.02 -15.00
C ILE A 175 -3.57 4.16 -16.25
N ARG A 176 -4.31 5.26 -16.39
CA ARG A 176 -5.14 5.51 -17.59
C ARG A 176 -4.28 5.67 -18.85
N SER A 177 -3.17 6.34 -18.75
CA SER A 177 -2.23 6.49 -19.89
C SER A 177 -1.69 5.13 -20.33
N LEU A 178 -1.22 4.34 -19.39
CA LEU A 178 -0.65 3.02 -19.64
C LEU A 178 -1.69 2.03 -20.18
N ARG A 179 -2.93 2.07 -19.70
CA ARG A 179 -4.02 1.27 -20.25
C ARG A 179 -4.35 1.64 -21.71
N ARG A 180 -4.33 2.92 -22.06
CA ARG A 180 -4.52 3.34 -23.45
C ARG A 180 -3.41 2.83 -24.36
N GLN A 181 -2.17 2.84 -23.91
CA GLN A 181 -1.05 2.26 -24.65
C GLN A 181 -1.23 0.76 -24.85
N GLU A 182 -1.69 0.06 -23.81
CA GLU A 182 -1.99 -1.37 -23.86
C GLU A 182 -3.13 -1.70 -24.83
N GLU A 183 -4.20 -0.92 -24.82
CA GLU A 183 -5.31 -1.03 -25.77
C GLU A 183 -4.84 -0.78 -27.20
N ALA A 184 -4.01 0.23 -27.44
CA ALA A 184 -3.46 0.52 -28.76
C ALA A 184 -2.56 -0.62 -29.28
N THR A 185 -1.73 -1.21 -28.39
CA THR A 185 -0.90 -2.37 -28.71
C THR A 185 -1.75 -3.60 -29.00
N THR A 186 -2.80 -3.83 -28.20
CA THR A 186 -3.72 -4.95 -28.39
C THR A 186 -4.54 -4.82 -29.67
N ASN A 187 -4.99 -3.61 -30.03
CA ASN A 187 -5.74 -3.38 -31.27
C ASN A 187 -4.91 -3.57 -32.54
N ARG A 188 -3.60 -3.34 -32.48
CA ARG A 188 -2.66 -3.67 -33.58
C ARG A 188 -2.50 -5.16 -33.82
N LEU A 189 -2.79 -5.98 -32.81
CA LEU A 189 -2.79 -7.45 -32.86
C LEU A 189 -4.16 -8.05 -33.18
N ALA A 190 -5.17 -7.23 -33.42
CA ALA A 190 -6.58 -7.64 -33.61
C ALA A 190 -6.86 -8.48 -34.86
N SER A 191 -5.84 -8.94 -35.57
CA SER A 191 -5.94 -10.02 -36.55
C SER A 191 -5.94 -11.44 -35.93
N ASN A 192 -5.68 -11.54 -34.61
CA ASN A 192 -5.67 -12.81 -33.90
C ASN A 192 -7.06 -13.14 -33.30
N PRO A 193 -7.43 -14.43 -33.24
CA PRO A 193 -8.73 -14.85 -32.73
C PRO A 193 -9.02 -14.29 -31.32
N ASN A 194 -10.25 -13.91 -31.08
CA ASN A 194 -10.72 -13.35 -29.83
C ASN A 194 -10.34 -14.21 -28.58
N GLN A 195 -10.26 -15.51 -28.79
CA GLN A 195 -9.89 -16.48 -27.76
C GLN A 195 -8.42 -16.34 -27.28
N ALA A 196 -7.48 -16.17 -28.20
CA ALA A 196 -6.09 -15.96 -27.88
C ALA A 196 -5.88 -14.63 -27.12
N LYS A 197 -6.65 -13.61 -27.52
CA LYS A 197 -6.63 -12.28 -26.86
C LYS A 197 -7.12 -12.36 -25.41
N TYR A 198 -8.19 -13.09 -25.16
CA TYR A 198 -8.74 -13.28 -23.80
C TYR A 198 -7.74 -14.01 -22.92
N LEU A 199 -7.26 -15.18 -23.36
CA LEU A 199 -6.30 -15.98 -22.60
C LEU A 199 -5.05 -15.15 -22.22
N LEU A 200 -4.51 -14.42 -23.20
CA LEU A 200 -3.36 -13.55 -23.00
C LEU A 200 -3.63 -12.47 -21.94
N SER A 201 -4.83 -11.89 -21.92
CA SER A 201 -5.18 -10.86 -20.94
C SER A 201 -5.27 -11.43 -19.51
N VAL A 202 -5.75 -12.64 -19.36
CA VAL A 202 -5.90 -13.31 -18.06
C VAL A 202 -4.54 -13.81 -17.55
N GLU A 203 -3.71 -14.39 -18.43
CA GLU A 203 -2.32 -14.78 -18.08
C GLU A 203 -1.46 -13.57 -17.64
N ARG A 204 -1.71 -12.40 -18.19
CA ARG A 204 -1.08 -11.16 -17.72
C ARG A 204 -1.53 -10.77 -16.32
N GLN A 205 -2.84 -10.83 -16.06
CA GLN A 205 -3.38 -10.50 -14.74
C GLN A 205 -2.78 -11.43 -13.67
N GLN A 206 -2.64 -12.71 -13.98
CA GLN A 206 -1.97 -13.68 -13.13
C GLN A 206 -0.55 -13.23 -12.79
N LYS A 207 0.27 -13.00 -13.81
CA LYS A 207 1.68 -12.62 -13.62
C LYS A 207 1.84 -11.33 -12.81
N VAL A 208 1.00 -10.34 -13.07
CA VAL A 208 0.94 -9.08 -12.33
C VAL A 208 0.66 -9.31 -10.84
N LYS A 209 -0.31 -10.17 -10.54
CA LYS A 209 -0.67 -10.49 -9.15
C LYS A 209 0.41 -11.32 -8.45
N GLU A 210 1.05 -12.23 -9.16
CA GLU A 210 2.20 -13.00 -8.64
C GLU A 210 3.37 -12.08 -8.26
N GLU A 211 3.75 -11.16 -9.14
CA GLU A 211 4.82 -10.19 -8.86
C GLU A 211 4.49 -9.29 -7.66
N LEU A 212 3.23 -8.88 -7.54
CA LEU A 212 2.77 -8.09 -6.42
C LEU A 212 2.78 -8.89 -5.11
N TYR A 213 2.34 -10.13 -5.13
CA TYR A 213 2.40 -11.04 -3.98
C TYR A 213 3.83 -11.22 -3.49
N LEU A 214 4.76 -11.52 -4.41
CA LEU A 214 6.18 -11.67 -4.10
C LEU A 214 6.79 -10.36 -3.54
N TYR A 215 6.42 -9.23 -4.09
CA TYR A 215 6.87 -7.93 -3.58
C TYR A 215 6.43 -7.68 -2.13
N LEU A 216 5.17 -8.01 -1.80
CA LEU A 216 4.65 -7.85 -0.43
C LEU A 216 5.26 -8.83 0.56
N LEU A 217 5.60 -10.06 0.13
CA LEU A 217 6.31 -11.03 0.97
C LEU A 217 7.73 -10.60 1.36
N GLN A 218 8.33 -9.69 0.60
CA GLN A 218 9.68 -9.17 0.85
C GLN A 218 9.70 -7.94 1.78
N LYS A 219 8.54 -7.44 2.19
CA LYS A 219 8.39 -6.25 3.06
C LYS A 219 8.07 -6.63 4.48
#